data_3dcb7b0bb1b01334fc966f610ef7bb4e
#
_entry.id   3dcb7b0bb1b01334fc966f610ef7bb4e
#
_cell.length_a   1.000
_cell.length_b   1.000
_cell.length_c   1.000
_cell.angle_alpha   90.00
_cell.angle_beta   90.00
_cell.angle_gamma   90.00
#
_symmetry.space_group_name_H-M   'P 1'
#
loop_
_entity.id
_entity.type
_entity.pdbx_description
1 polymer ?
#
loop_
_entity_poly.entity_id
_entity_poly.type
_entity_poly.pdbx_seq_one_letter_code
_entity_poly.pdbx_strand_id
1 'polypeptide(L)'
;MKSLVLLVASLCVLNAGYIKEALSAKDDHNKLAQIYEDACDKEKKASGCYNLAVLYSRGDGNVKKDEAKAAMLYEKACDQNFSMACSNLGYVYEKGKGVEKDLAKAVKFYEKACSDNEGCTELGLLYANGTGVRKDLKKAKELYEKACKAGDGMGCSNLGYLYAQGEGVEKDYAKAKTYYEMACANEAGIGCDNLGFLYVYAQGEGTEKDYARAKTYYEMACANEAGIGCDNLGFLYVYGQGVDQNLTKATKLYEQACIYAYEKGRNNYAIMLAEGKGVKEDVEKAREIFTKSCKNGLKEACENLEILGKH
;
A
#
# COMPACT_ATOMS: atom_id res chain seq x y z
N MET A 1 12.40 6.72 7.28
CA MET A 1 12.11 6.90 8.72
C MET A 1 10.84 6.18 9.19
N LYS A 2 9.78 6.05 8.37
CA LYS A 2 8.54 5.29 8.73
C LYS A 2 8.77 3.79 8.91
N SER A 3 9.79 3.18 8.27
CA SER A 3 10.14 1.75 8.44
C SER A 3 10.57 1.39 9.88
N LEU A 4 11.10 2.36 10.62
CA LEU A 4 11.51 2.17 12.02
C LEU A 4 10.30 2.27 12.98
N VAL A 5 9.27 3.05 12.62
CA VAL A 5 8.06 3.23 13.43
C VAL A 5 7.19 1.97 13.40
N LEU A 6 7.14 1.24 12.28
CA LEU A 6 6.45 -0.06 12.21
C LEU A 6 7.13 -1.14 13.05
N LEU A 7 8.47 -1.09 13.19
CA LEU A 7 9.20 -1.96 14.14
C LEU A 7 8.84 -1.62 15.59
N VAL A 8 8.57 -0.34 15.90
CA VAL A 8 8.26 0.14 17.25
C VAL A 8 6.78 -0.06 17.60
N ALA A 9 5.85 0.11 16.65
CA ALA A 9 4.40 -0.13 16.89
C ALA A 9 4.10 -1.62 17.16
N SER A 10 4.83 -2.54 16.52
CA SER A 10 4.81 -3.98 16.85
C SER A 10 5.39 -4.30 18.25
N LEU A 11 6.08 -3.34 18.87
CA LEU A 11 6.74 -3.51 20.17
C LEU A 11 5.81 -3.34 21.39
N CYS A 12 4.62 -2.77 21.23
CA CYS A 12 3.72 -2.49 22.38
C CYS A 12 3.07 -3.71 23.04
N VAL A 13 3.21 -4.91 22.47
CA VAL A 13 2.64 -6.17 23.02
C VAL A 13 3.71 -7.03 23.73
N LEU A 14 4.93 -6.55 23.91
CA LEU A 14 6.09 -7.38 24.21
C LEU A 14 6.59 -7.21 25.64
N ASN A 15 6.81 -8.35 26.29
CA ASN A 15 7.43 -8.45 27.63
C ASN A 15 8.80 -7.75 27.67
N ALA A 16 9.02 -6.86 28.65
CA ALA A 16 10.03 -5.79 28.68
C ALA A 16 11.53 -6.21 28.51
N GLY A 17 11.85 -7.49 28.62
CA GLY A 17 13.25 -7.96 28.62
C GLY A 17 13.96 -7.83 27.28
N TYR A 18 13.58 -8.62 26.27
CA TYR A 18 14.29 -8.68 25.00
C TYR A 18 14.06 -7.44 24.10
N ILE A 19 12.98 -6.69 24.33
CA ILE A 19 12.72 -5.41 23.63
C ILE A 19 13.83 -4.41 23.90
N LYS A 20 14.22 -4.28 25.17
CA LYS A 20 15.28 -3.32 25.56
C LYS A 20 16.61 -3.68 24.88
N GLU A 21 16.91 -4.97 24.78
CA GLU A 21 18.10 -5.45 24.07
C GLU A 21 17.99 -5.20 22.56
N ALA A 22 16.83 -5.49 21.95
CA ALA A 22 16.57 -5.24 20.54
C ALA A 22 16.66 -3.74 20.19
N LEU A 23 16.11 -2.87 21.05
CA LEU A 23 16.24 -1.43 20.87
C LEU A 23 17.69 -0.94 20.96
N SER A 24 18.51 -1.53 21.83
CA SER A 24 19.95 -1.21 21.93
C SER A 24 20.75 -1.71 20.74
N ALA A 25 20.26 -2.73 20.02
CA ALA A 25 20.89 -3.34 18.85
C ALA A 25 20.25 -2.92 17.52
N LYS A 26 19.40 -1.89 17.49
CA LYS A 26 18.60 -1.49 16.31
C LYS A 26 19.39 -1.26 15.01
N ASP A 27 20.65 -0.88 15.14
CA ASP A 27 21.55 -0.62 14.00
C ASP A 27 22.48 -1.81 13.68
N ASP A 28 22.43 -2.89 14.51
CA ASP A 28 23.18 -4.14 14.30
C ASP A 28 22.21 -5.30 14.01
N HIS A 29 21.91 -5.49 12.75
CA HIS A 29 20.94 -6.50 12.30
C HIS A 29 21.39 -7.94 12.61
N ASN A 30 22.68 -8.23 12.71
CA ASN A 30 23.17 -9.56 13.12
C ASN A 30 22.84 -9.82 14.59
N LYS A 31 23.08 -8.81 15.45
CA LYS A 31 22.73 -8.91 16.86
C LYS A 31 21.22 -8.98 17.07
N LEU A 32 20.45 -8.21 16.28
CA LEU A 32 18.99 -8.30 16.24
C LEU A 32 18.52 -9.71 15.86
N ALA A 33 19.10 -10.31 14.81
CA ALA A 33 18.76 -11.66 14.38
C ALA A 33 19.01 -12.68 15.52
N GLN A 34 20.15 -12.58 16.22
CA GLN A 34 20.47 -13.46 17.33
C GLN A 34 19.49 -13.29 18.50
N ILE A 35 19.14 -12.05 18.86
CA ILE A 35 18.17 -11.76 19.93
C ILE A 35 16.80 -12.34 19.58
N TYR A 36 16.35 -12.17 18.33
CA TYR A 36 15.06 -12.71 17.88
C TYR A 36 15.07 -14.23 17.76
N GLU A 37 16.21 -14.85 17.37
CA GLU A 37 16.38 -16.30 17.34
C GLU A 37 16.31 -16.88 18.77
N ASP A 38 16.98 -16.26 19.72
CA ASP A 38 16.92 -16.66 21.13
C ASP A 38 15.50 -16.52 21.68
N ALA A 39 14.82 -15.42 21.40
CA ALA A 39 13.43 -15.23 21.79
C ALA A 39 12.48 -16.26 21.15
N CYS A 40 12.71 -16.62 19.88
CA CYS A 40 11.91 -17.60 19.14
C CYS A 40 12.16 -19.02 19.63
N ASP A 41 13.44 -19.42 19.80
CA ASP A 41 13.80 -20.82 20.03
C ASP A 41 13.93 -21.19 21.50
N LYS A 42 14.55 -20.33 22.30
CA LYS A 42 14.77 -20.57 23.73
C LYS A 42 13.57 -20.16 24.58
N GLU A 43 13.03 -18.93 24.31
CA GLU A 43 11.94 -18.38 25.11
C GLU A 43 10.54 -18.75 24.57
N LYS A 44 10.47 -19.40 23.41
CA LYS A 44 9.23 -19.82 22.74
C LYS A 44 8.26 -18.65 22.49
N LYS A 45 8.78 -17.45 22.22
CA LYS A 45 7.96 -16.26 21.97
C LYS A 45 7.60 -16.14 20.48
N ALA A 46 6.31 -16.15 20.18
CA ALA A 46 5.79 -15.97 18.82
C ALA A 46 6.28 -14.66 18.16
N SER A 47 6.36 -13.59 18.95
CA SER A 47 6.88 -12.29 18.47
C SER A 47 8.37 -12.33 18.10
N GLY A 48 9.18 -13.16 18.77
CA GLY A 48 10.57 -13.39 18.39
C GLY A 48 10.68 -14.06 17.02
N CYS A 49 9.90 -15.12 16.81
CA CYS A 49 9.80 -15.81 15.52
C CYS A 49 9.32 -14.86 14.39
N TYR A 50 8.29 -14.06 14.67
CA TYR A 50 7.75 -13.08 13.72
C TYR A 50 8.81 -12.03 13.31
N ASN A 51 9.48 -11.41 14.29
CA ASN A 51 10.50 -10.40 14.02
C ASN A 51 11.69 -10.96 13.24
N LEU A 52 12.12 -12.19 13.59
CA LEU A 52 13.17 -12.91 12.85
C LEU A 52 12.72 -13.19 11.39
N ALA A 53 11.46 -13.60 11.20
CA ALA A 53 10.90 -13.81 9.87
C ALA A 53 10.90 -12.50 9.03
N VAL A 54 10.57 -11.36 9.62
CA VAL A 54 10.62 -10.06 8.96
C VAL A 54 12.04 -9.72 8.51
N LEU A 55 13.07 -9.96 9.35
CA LEU A 55 14.46 -9.74 8.95
C LEU A 55 14.86 -10.59 7.75
N TYR A 56 14.56 -11.91 7.76
CA TYR A 56 14.87 -12.78 6.62
C TYR A 56 14.07 -12.44 5.37
N SER A 57 12.82 -11.99 5.50
CA SER A 57 11.99 -11.62 4.35
C SER A 57 12.50 -10.38 3.60
N ARG A 58 13.13 -9.46 4.32
CA ARG A 58 13.68 -8.20 3.78
C ARG A 58 15.13 -8.34 3.34
N GLY A 59 15.93 -9.08 4.07
CA GLY A 59 17.38 -9.13 3.90
C GLY A 59 18.03 -7.83 4.39
N ASP A 60 17.65 -7.37 5.58
CA ASP A 60 18.12 -6.09 6.13
C ASP A 60 19.56 -6.20 6.69
N GLY A 61 20.39 -5.22 6.38
CA GLY A 61 21.79 -5.17 6.82
C GLY A 61 22.63 -6.34 6.29
N ASN A 62 23.30 -7.06 7.19
CA ASN A 62 24.11 -8.23 6.85
C ASN A 62 23.29 -9.54 6.86
N VAL A 63 22.00 -9.48 7.22
CA VAL A 63 21.12 -10.65 7.19
C VAL A 63 20.71 -10.92 5.74
N LYS A 64 21.24 -12.00 5.15
CA LYS A 64 20.89 -12.38 3.79
C LYS A 64 19.41 -12.72 3.69
N LYS A 65 18.74 -12.17 2.67
CA LYS A 65 17.33 -12.47 2.39
C LYS A 65 17.14 -13.98 2.19
N ASP A 66 16.17 -14.54 2.92
CA ASP A 66 15.78 -15.96 2.85
C ASP A 66 14.27 -16.07 3.05
N GLU A 67 13.53 -16.06 1.94
CA GLU A 67 12.07 -16.11 1.96
C GLU A 67 11.54 -17.46 2.47
N ALA A 68 12.28 -18.58 2.27
CA ALA A 68 11.87 -19.88 2.76
C ALA A 68 11.99 -19.96 4.29
N LYS A 69 13.11 -19.46 4.84
CA LYS A 69 13.29 -19.37 6.29
C LYS A 69 12.27 -18.41 6.92
N ALA A 70 11.96 -17.29 6.25
CA ALA A 70 10.93 -16.38 6.70
C ALA A 70 9.55 -17.04 6.77
N ALA A 71 9.16 -17.82 5.74
CA ALA A 71 7.90 -18.57 5.72
C ALA A 71 7.78 -19.54 6.90
N MET A 72 8.82 -20.33 7.17
CA MET A 72 8.85 -21.27 8.30
C MET A 72 8.71 -20.55 9.65
N LEU A 73 9.34 -19.42 9.82
CA LEU A 73 9.29 -18.62 11.04
C LEU A 73 7.93 -17.94 11.23
N TYR A 74 7.31 -17.46 10.15
CA TYR A 74 5.91 -16.97 10.19
C TYR A 74 4.95 -18.11 10.57
N GLU A 75 5.13 -19.33 10.02
CA GLU A 75 4.31 -20.48 10.37
C GLU A 75 4.44 -20.80 11.87
N LYS A 76 5.68 -20.87 12.38
CA LYS A 76 5.95 -21.12 13.81
C LYS A 76 5.30 -20.08 14.74
N ALA A 77 5.28 -18.80 14.33
CA ALA A 77 4.62 -17.73 15.07
C ALA A 77 3.08 -17.80 14.94
N CYS A 78 2.58 -18.11 13.74
CA CYS A 78 1.15 -18.27 13.49
C CYS A 78 0.55 -19.45 14.26
N ASP A 79 1.28 -20.55 14.39
CA ASP A 79 0.86 -21.70 15.21
C ASP A 79 0.70 -21.37 16.69
N GLN A 80 1.41 -20.35 17.15
CA GLN A 80 1.24 -19.77 18.49
C GLN A 80 0.16 -18.67 18.53
N ASN A 81 -0.71 -18.59 17.52
CA ASN A 81 -1.79 -17.61 17.37
C ASN A 81 -1.32 -16.14 17.31
N PHE A 82 -0.15 -15.90 16.74
CA PHE A 82 0.30 -14.52 16.47
C PHE A 82 -0.29 -14.04 15.15
N SER A 83 -1.36 -13.26 15.23
CA SER A 83 -2.23 -12.92 14.10
C SER A 83 -1.50 -12.20 12.96
N MET A 84 -0.56 -11.30 13.26
CA MET A 84 0.28 -10.64 12.24
C MET A 84 1.14 -11.65 11.47
N ALA A 85 1.64 -12.71 12.13
CA ALA A 85 2.38 -13.76 11.45
C ALA A 85 1.48 -14.59 10.54
N CYS A 86 0.24 -14.86 10.97
CA CYS A 86 -0.74 -15.54 10.13
C CYS A 86 -1.08 -14.71 8.89
N SER A 87 -1.27 -13.38 9.03
CA SER A 87 -1.50 -12.49 7.90
C SER A 87 -0.32 -12.49 6.92
N ASN A 88 0.92 -12.36 7.42
CA ASN A 88 2.12 -12.43 6.58
C ASN A 88 2.28 -13.80 5.91
N LEU A 89 1.94 -14.89 6.60
CA LEU A 89 1.98 -16.24 6.02
C LEU A 89 0.92 -16.39 4.92
N GLY A 90 -0.27 -15.81 5.09
CA GLY A 90 -1.28 -15.70 4.04
C GLY A 90 -0.72 -15.03 2.78
N TYR A 91 -0.04 -13.89 2.94
CA TYR A 91 0.63 -13.20 1.84
C TYR A 91 1.76 -14.02 1.20
N VAL A 92 2.54 -14.73 2.00
CA VAL A 92 3.60 -15.62 1.53
C VAL A 92 3.04 -16.71 0.60
N TYR A 93 1.96 -17.37 0.99
CA TYR A 93 1.30 -18.37 0.15
C TYR A 93 0.56 -17.76 -1.05
N GLU A 94 -0.04 -16.59 -0.90
CA GLU A 94 -0.69 -15.87 -2.01
C GLU A 94 0.30 -15.54 -3.12
N LYS A 95 1.51 -15.11 -2.78
CA LYS A 95 2.54 -14.69 -3.73
C LYS A 95 3.54 -15.79 -4.11
N GLY A 96 3.59 -16.89 -3.37
CA GLY A 96 4.59 -17.96 -3.57
C GLY A 96 5.99 -17.52 -3.16
N LYS A 97 6.13 -16.76 -2.06
CA LYS A 97 7.43 -16.25 -1.59
C LYS A 97 8.12 -17.26 -0.68
N GLY A 98 9.14 -17.92 -1.20
CA GLY A 98 9.88 -18.97 -0.48
C GLY A 98 9.11 -20.28 -0.29
N VAL A 99 7.89 -20.36 -0.79
CA VAL A 99 7.01 -21.54 -0.82
C VAL A 99 6.30 -21.62 -2.16
N GLU A 100 5.75 -22.79 -2.50
CA GLU A 100 4.85 -22.89 -3.64
C GLU A 100 3.57 -22.05 -3.38
N LYS A 101 3.12 -21.34 -4.41
CA LYS A 101 1.89 -20.53 -4.33
C LYS A 101 0.68 -21.42 -4.08
N ASP A 102 -0.06 -21.12 -3.01
CA ASP A 102 -1.24 -21.85 -2.59
C ASP A 102 -2.32 -20.90 -2.06
N LEU A 103 -3.30 -20.60 -2.92
CA LEU A 103 -4.36 -19.66 -2.60
C LEU A 103 -5.32 -20.20 -1.52
N ALA A 104 -5.51 -21.53 -1.42
CA ALA A 104 -6.35 -22.11 -0.39
C ALA A 104 -5.70 -21.97 1.00
N LYS A 105 -4.39 -22.19 1.08
CA LYS A 105 -3.64 -21.91 2.31
C LYS A 105 -3.64 -20.41 2.64
N ALA A 106 -3.47 -19.54 1.65
CA ALA A 106 -3.54 -18.10 1.86
C ALA A 106 -4.86 -17.69 2.52
N VAL A 107 -5.99 -18.15 1.99
CA VAL A 107 -7.32 -17.92 2.57
C VAL A 107 -7.39 -18.40 4.01
N LYS A 108 -6.96 -19.65 4.28
CA LYS A 108 -6.99 -20.22 5.64
C LYS A 108 -6.17 -19.39 6.65
N PHE A 109 -5.00 -18.91 6.23
CA PHE A 109 -4.16 -18.12 7.13
C PHE A 109 -4.70 -16.70 7.33
N TYR A 110 -5.28 -16.07 6.29
CA TYR A 110 -5.98 -14.81 6.46
C TYR A 110 -7.25 -14.94 7.31
N GLU A 111 -8.01 -16.04 7.19
CA GLU A 111 -9.15 -16.32 8.08
C GLU A 111 -8.71 -16.43 9.54
N LYS A 112 -7.60 -17.15 9.80
CA LYS A 112 -7.03 -17.25 11.15
C LYS A 112 -6.57 -15.89 11.67
N ALA A 113 -5.91 -15.09 10.86
CA ALA A 113 -5.49 -13.75 11.23
C ALA A 113 -6.68 -12.80 11.47
N CYS A 114 -7.70 -12.88 10.62
CA CYS A 114 -8.89 -12.05 10.71
C CYS A 114 -9.73 -12.29 11.98
N SER A 115 -9.53 -13.40 12.71
CA SER A 115 -10.16 -13.56 14.03
C SER A 115 -9.81 -12.40 14.97
N ASP A 116 -8.58 -11.91 14.90
CA ASP A 116 -8.06 -10.80 15.69
C ASP A 116 -7.96 -9.47 14.88
N ASN A 117 -8.74 -9.36 13.81
CA ASN A 117 -8.82 -8.23 12.89
C ASN A 117 -7.63 -8.03 11.93
N GLU A 118 -6.56 -8.84 12.04
CA GLU A 118 -5.44 -8.79 11.11
C GLU A 118 -5.75 -9.54 9.81
N GLY A 119 -5.36 -9.01 8.66
CA GLY A 119 -5.56 -9.69 7.37
C GLY A 119 -7.00 -9.75 6.87
N CYS A 120 -7.95 -9.06 7.53
CA CYS A 120 -9.35 -9.03 7.09
C CYS A 120 -9.50 -8.31 5.74
N THR A 121 -8.72 -7.29 5.48
CA THR A 121 -8.74 -6.58 4.20
C THR A 121 -8.26 -7.47 3.07
N GLU A 122 -7.15 -8.19 3.25
CA GLU A 122 -6.60 -9.14 2.27
C GLU A 122 -7.60 -10.27 2.00
N LEU A 123 -8.20 -10.84 3.06
CA LEU A 123 -9.25 -11.85 2.90
C LEU A 123 -10.45 -11.30 2.13
N GLY A 124 -10.87 -10.07 2.43
CA GLY A 124 -11.94 -9.37 1.73
C GLY A 124 -11.63 -9.19 0.23
N LEU A 125 -10.39 -8.86 -0.12
CA LEU A 125 -9.94 -8.76 -1.51
C LEU A 125 -9.99 -10.13 -2.23
N LEU A 126 -9.62 -11.22 -1.57
CA LEU A 126 -9.74 -12.57 -2.14
C LEU A 126 -11.20 -12.91 -2.45
N TYR A 127 -12.13 -12.62 -1.55
CA TYR A 127 -13.57 -12.82 -1.78
C TYR A 127 -14.13 -11.87 -2.84
N ALA A 128 -13.71 -10.59 -2.85
CA ALA A 128 -14.17 -9.62 -3.86
C ALA A 128 -13.76 -10.02 -5.28
N ASN A 129 -12.56 -10.59 -5.44
CA ASN A 129 -12.02 -10.98 -6.74
C ASN A 129 -12.33 -12.44 -7.11
N GLY A 130 -12.73 -13.28 -6.17
CA GLY A 130 -12.86 -14.72 -6.38
C GLY A 130 -11.50 -15.42 -6.51
N THR A 131 -10.48 -14.94 -5.78
CA THR A 131 -9.12 -15.47 -5.85
C THR A 131 -8.91 -16.53 -4.78
N GLY A 132 -8.78 -17.79 -5.18
CA GLY A 132 -8.66 -18.93 -4.24
C GLY A 132 -9.97 -19.32 -3.53
N VAL A 133 -11.01 -18.52 -3.70
CA VAL A 133 -12.36 -18.73 -3.19
C VAL A 133 -13.39 -18.33 -4.23
N ARG A 134 -14.65 -18.78 -4.08
CA ARG A 134 -15.73 -18.27 -4.92
C ARG A 134 -15.94 -16.78 -4.61
N LYS A 135 -16.08 -15.95 -5.67
CA LYS A 135 -16.41 -14.52 -5.53
C LYS A 135 -17.65 -14.33 -4.68
N ASP A 136 -17.53 -13.52 -3.63
CA ASP A 136 -18.62 -13.18 -2.71
C ASP A 136 -18.44 -11.75 -2.20
N LEU A 137 -19.11 -10.80 -2.84
CA LEU A 137 -19.06 -9.38 -2.49
C LEU A 137 -19.71 -9.07 -1.13
N LYS A 138 -20.69 -9.90 -0.71
CA LYS A 138 -21.32 -9.74 0.62
C LYS A 138 -20.30 -10.08 1.71
N LYS A 139 -19.59 -11.18 1.54
CA LYS A 139 -18.53 -11.59 2.45
C LYS A 139 -17.37 -10.60 2.47
N ALA A 140 -16.97 -10.10 1.28
CA ALA A 140 -15.95 -9.05 1.17
C ALA A 140 -16.35 -7.80 1.96
N LYS A 141 -17.59 -7.33 1.81
CA LYS A 141 -18.13 -6.19 2.57
C LYS A 141 -18.04 -6.42 4.08
N GLU A 142 -18.50 -7.57 4.59
CA GLU A 142 -18.43 -7.90 6.02
C GLU A 142 -16.99 -7.86 6.55
N LEU A 143 -16.03 -8.36 5.77
CA LEU A 143 -14.62 -8.36 6.11
C LEU A 143 -14.02 -6.95 6.10
N TYR A 144 -14.36 -6.12 5.10
CA TYR A 144 -13.93 -4.72 5.05
C TYR A 144 -14.56 -3.90 6.19
N GLU A 145 -15.83 -4.15 6.54
CA GLU A 145 -16.45 -3.51 7.71
C GLU A 145 -15.70 -3.87 9.00
N LYS A 146 -15.31 -5.14 9.16
CA LYS A 146 -14.54 -5.59 10.31
C LYS A 146 -13.17 -4.90 10.36
N ALA A 147 -12.44 -4.89 9.25
CA ALA A 147 -11.14 -4.23 9.14
C ALA A 147 -11.24 -2.72 9.42
N CYS A 148 -12.21 -2.04 8.80
CA CYS A 148 -12.43 -0.61 8.98
C CYS A 148 -12.75 -0.24 10.44
N LYS A 149 -13.60 -1.03 11.12
CA LYS A 149 -13.91 -0.85 12.55
C LYS A 149 -12.66 -1.03 13.43
N ALA A 150 -11.73 -1.86 13.01
CA ALA A 150 -10.45 -2.06 13.70
C ALA A 150 -9.40 -0.96 13.39
N GLY A 151 -9.74 0.03 12.55
CA GLY A 151 -8.85 1.13 12.20
C GLY A 151 -7.99 0.87 10.96
N ASP A 152 -8.24 -0.22 10.23
CA ASP A 152 -7.55 -0.45 8.95
C ASP A 152 -8.10 0.49 7.86
N GLY A 153 -7.31 1.49 7.51
CA GLY A 153 -7.69 2.48 6.51
C GLY A 153 -7.89 1.89 5.11
N MET A 154 -7.19 0.80 4.76
CA MET A 154 -7.40 0.12 3.48
C MET A 154 -8.73 -0.62 3.46
N GLY A 155 -9.13 -1.24 4.58
CA GLY A 155 -10.45 -1.83 4.75
C GLY A 155 -11.56 -0.79 4.59
N CYS A 156 -11.40 0.40 5.21
CA CYS A 156 -12.33 1.52 5.02
C CYS A 156 -12.39 1.98 3.56
N SER A 157 -11.24 2.12 2.89
CA SER A 157 -11.18 2.54 1.49
C SER A 157 -11.88 1.56 0.56
N ASN A 158 -11.65 0.24 0.74
CA ASN A 158 -12.30 -0.79 -0.06
C ASN A 158 -13.82 -0.83 0.19
N LEU A 159 -14.25 -0.62 1.43
CA LEU A 159 -15.67 -0.51 1.74
C LEU A 159 -16.32 0.71 1.06
N GLY A 160 -15.64 1.87 1.10
CA GLY A 160 -16.05 3.06 0.38
C GLY A 160 -16.18 2.83 -1.12
N TYR A 161 -15.24 2.08 -1.70
CA TYR A 161 -15.26 1.70 -3.11
C TYR A 161 -16.48 0.84 -3.46
N LEU A 162 -16.83 -0.17 -2.64
CA LEU A 162 -18.02 -0.97 -2.86
C LEU A 162 -19.27 -0.10 -2.93
N TYR A 163 -19.43 0.87 -2.02
CA TYR A 163 -20.56 1.80 -2.04
C TYR A 163 -20.52 2.78 -3.22
N ALA A 164 -19.35 3.27 -3.60
CA ALA A 164 -19.20 4.17 -4.75
C ALA A 164 -19.56 3.51 -6.09
N GLN A 165 -19.23 2.22 -6.24
CA GLN A 165 -19.51 1.46 -7.45
C GLN A 165 -20.87 0.76 -7.43
N GLY A 166 -21.46 0.52 -6.26
CA GLY A 166 -22.65 -0.32 -6.11
C GLY A 166 -22.33 -1.81 -6.25
N GLU A 167 -21.11 -2.22 -5.88
CA GLU A 167 -20.69 -3.61 -5.97
C GLU A 167 -21.09 -4.40 -4.72
N GLY A 168 -22.06 -5.32 -4.87
CA GLY A 168 -22.59 -6.12 -3.75
C GLY A 168 -23.42 -5.34 -2.74
N VAL A 169 -23.62 -4.06 -2.97
CA VAL A 169 -24.43 -3.12 -2.19
C VAL A 169 -25.16 -2.15 -3.13
N GLU A 170 -26.19 -1.49 -2.65
CA GLU A 170 -26.75 -0.35 -3.36
C GLU A 170 -25.76 0.80 -3.42
N LYS A 171 -25.66 1.44 -4.58
CA LYS A 171 -24.75 2.56 -4.80
C LYS A 171 -25.11 3.74 -3.92
N ASP A 172 -24.14 4.20 -3.12
CA ASP A 172 -24.35 5.25 -2.12
C ASP A 172 -23.06 6.08 -1.94
N TYR A 173 -22.99 7.21 -2.62
CA TYR A 173 -21.84 8.10 -2.53
C TYR A 173 -21.67 8.78 -1.17
N ALA A 174 -22.75 8.99 -0.41
CA ALA A 174 -22.67 9.57 0.93
C ALA A 174 -21.96 8.60 1.89
N LYS A 175 -22.31 7.31 1.82
CA LYS A 175 -21.59 6.28 2.57
C LYS A 175 -20.16 6.11 2.07
N ALA A 176 -19.95 6.10 0.74
CA ALA A 176 -18.60 6.03 0.17
C ALA A 176 -17.72 7.16 0.72
N LYS A 177 -18.19 8.40 0.71
CA LYS A 177 -17.50 9.56 1.28
C LYS A 177 -17.14 9.33 2.75
N THR A 178 -18.11 8.91 3.58
CA THR A 178 -17.87 8.65 5.01
C THR A 178 -16.75 7.61 5.21
N TYR A 179 -16.77 6.51 4.46
CA TYR A 179 -15.72 5.49 4.57
C TYR A 179 -14.36 5.96 4.03
N TYR A 180 -14.33 6.78 2.99
CA TYR A 180 -13.10 7.40 2.51
C TYR A 180 -12.55 8.42 3.51
N GLU A 181 -13.42 9.17 4.21
CA GLU A 181 -13.00 10.05 5.31
C GLU A 181 -12.34 9.25 6.45
N MET A 182 -12.93 8.12 6.83
CA MET A 182 -12.33 7.21 7.82
C MET A 182 -10.99 6.64 7.32
N ALA A 183 -10.92 6.25 6.05
CA ALA A 183 -9.70 5.74 5.44
C ALA A 183 -8.58 6.79 5.46
N CYS A 184 -8.90 8.03 5.07
CA CYS A 184 -7.96 9.14 5.05
C CYS A 184 -7.48 9.50 6.47
N ALA A 185 -8.37 9.51 7.46
CA ALA A 185 -8.05 9.74 8.86
C ALA A 185 -7.13 8.64 9.43
N ASN A 186 -7.22 7.42 8.93
CA ASN A 186 -6.34 6.29 9.25
C ASN A 186 -5.10 6.21 8.32
N GLU A 187 -4.66 7.35 7.78
CA GLU A 187 -3.45 7.49 6.94
C GLU A 187 -3.45 6.63 5.65
N ALA A 188 -4.58 6.06 5.23
CA ALA A 188 -4.68 5.39 3.95
C ALA A 188 -4.75 6.43 2.83
N GLY A 189 -3.62 6.68 2.19
CA GLY A 189 -3.50 7.69 1.13
C GLY A 189 -4.49 7.48 -0.02
N ILE A 190 -4.85 6.23 -0.35
CA ILE A 190 -5.87 5.93 -1.36
C ILE A 190 -7.27 6.42 -0.94
N GLY A 191 -7.60 6.43 0.36
CA GLY A 191 -8.85 7.00 0.86
C GLY A 191 -8.91 8.50 0.68
N CYS A 192 -7.78 9.20 0.95
CA CYS A 192 -7.67 10.63 0.69
C CYS A 192 -7.78 10.93 -0.81
N ASP A 193 -7.14 10.12 -1.67
CA ASP A 193 -7.25 10.28 -3.12
C ASP A 193 -8.69 10.13 -3.62
N ASN A 194 -9.39 9.09 -3.18
CA ASN A 194 -10.79 8.87 -3.52
C ASN A 194 -11.70 10.02 -3.07
N LEU A 195 -11.42 10.66 -1.91
CA LEU A 195 -12.12 11.88 -1.51
C LEU A 195 -11.86 13.03 -2.47
N GLY A 196 -10.59 13.26 -2.83
CA GLY A 196 -10.23 14.27 -3.82
C GLY A 196 -10.97 14.05 -5.14
N PHE A 197 -11.03 12.80 -5.60
CA PHE A 197 -11.75 12.40 -6.81
C PHE A 197 -13.26 12.73 -6.70
N LEU A 198 -13.91 12.41 -5.57
CA LEU A 198 -15.32 12.76 -5.38
C LEU A 198 -15.57 14.26 -5.54
N TYR A 199 -14.70 15.12 -5.00
CA TYR A 199 -14.83 16.57 -5.13
C TYR A 199 -14.50 17.11 -6.54
N VAL A 200 -13.60 16.47 -7.28
CA VAL A 200 -13.32 16.86 -8.68
C VAL A 200 -14.52 16.58 -9.59
N TYR A 201 -15.17 15.44 -9.41
CA TYR A 201 -16.21 14.96 -10.32
C TYR A 201 -17.63 15.19 -9.82
N ALA A 202 -17.81 15.80 -8.63
CA ALA A 202 -19.12 16.06 -8.00
C ALA A 202 -20.01 14.80 -7.96
N GLN A 203 -19.46 13.69 -7.53
CA GLN A 203 -20.17 12.42 -7.49
C GLN A 203 -20.93 12.26 -6.18
N GLY A 204 -22.27 12.34 -6.27
CA GLY A 204 -23.21 12.05 -5.20
C GLY A 204 -23.84 13.27 -4.52
N GLU A 205 -24.94 13.03 -3.77
CA GLU A 205 -25.59 14.05 -2.98
C GLU A 205 -24.61 14.64 -1.94
N GLY A 206 -24.57 15.97 -1.84
CA GLY A 206 -23.71 16.68 -0.88
C GLY A 206 -22.22 16.79 -1.28
N THR A 207 -21.85 16.41 -2.51
CA THR A 207 -20.54 16.71 -3.09
C THR A 207 -20.69 17.63 -4.30
N GLU A 208 -20.65 18.94 -4.06
CA GLU A 208 -20.46 19.92 -5.15
C GLU A 208 -19.00 19.88 -5.62
N LYS A 209 -18.79 20.22 -6.88
CA LYS A 209 -17.45 20.31 -7.46
C LYS A 209 -16.62 21.35 -6.72
N ASP A 210 -15.57 20.89 -6.05
CA ASP A 210 -14.72 21.72 -5.19
C ASP A 210 -13.25 21.33 -5.36
N TYR A 211 -12.58 22.01 -6.25
CA TYR A 211 -11.16 21.78 -6.49
C TYR A 211 -10.25 22.17 -5.32
N ALA A 212 -10.67 23.10 -4.45
CA ALA A 212 -9.88 23.47 -3.27
C ALA A 212 -9.86 22.32 -2.24
N ARG A 213 -11.01 21.70 -2.01
CA ARG A 213 -11.07 20.47 -1.20
C ARG A 213 -10.34 19.32 -1.86
N ALA A 214 -10.53 19.11 -3.16
CA ALA A 214 -9.83 18.06 -3.90
C ALA A 214 -8.32 18.21 -3.76
N LYS A 215 -7.79 19.42 -3.92
CA LYS A 215 -6.37 19.74 -3.70
C LYS A 215 -5.90 19.31 -2.31
N THR A 216 -6.65 19.68 -1.26
CA THR A 216 -6.30 19.35 0.13
C THR A 216 -6.21 17.84 0.32
N TYR A 217 -7.18 17.08 -0.19
CA TYR A 217 -7.16 15.63 -0.07
C TYR A 217 -6.06 14.97 -0.92
N TYR A 218 -5.77 15.48 -2.11
CA TYR A 218 -4.64 14.99 -2.90
C TYR A 218 -3.29 15.33 -2.26
N GLU A 219 -3.16 16.47 -1.57
CA GLU A 219 -1.97 16.79 -0.76
C GLU A 219 -1.80 15.78 0.39
N MET A 220 -2.87 15.44 1.09
CA MET A 220 -2.86 14.40 2.13
C MET A 220 -2.52 13.02 1.56
N ALA A 221 -3.10 12.65 0.41
CA ALA A 221 -2.81 11.40 -0.27
C ALA A 221 -1.33 11.30 -0.65
N CYS A 222 -0.77 12.35 -1.25
CA CYS A 222 0.63 12.42 -1.62
C CYS A 222 1.56 12.38 -0.40
N ALA A 223 1.21 13.07 0.70
CA ALA A 223 1.95 13.03 1.96
C ALA A 223 1.95 11.63 2.60
N ASN A 224 0.88 10.87 2.41
CA ASN A 224 0.75 9.47 2.81
C ASN A 224 1.33 8.49 1.77
N GLU A 225 2.24 8.95 0.91
CA GLU A 225 2.99 8.16 -0.05
C GLU A 225 2.10 7.46 -1.12
N ALA A 226 0.85 7.90 -1.30
CA ALA A 226 0.01 7.46 -2.40
C ALA A 226 0.40 8.19 -3.69
N GLY A 227 1.14 7.51 -4.56
CA GLY A 227 1.61 8.08 -5.82
C GLY A 227 0.49 8.61 -6.71
N ILE A 228 -0.70 7.99 -6.67
CA ILE A 228 -1.89 8.48 -7.38
C ILE A 228 -2.32 9.87 -6.89
N GLY A 229 -2.26 10.14 -5.58
CA GLY A 229 -2.57 11.46 -5.03
C GLY A 229 -1.58 12.54 -5.49
N CYS A 230 -0.28 12.20 -5.58
CA CYS A 230 0.72 13.12 -6.14
C CYS A 230 0.46 13.40 -7.63
N ASP A 231 0.06 12.37 -8.40
CA ASP A 231 -0.27 12.51 -9.81
C ASP A 231 -1.50 13.40 -10.02
N ASN A 232 -2.59 13.14 -9.30
CA ASN A 232 -3.80 13.93 -9.36
C ASN A 232 -3.57 15.39 -8.92
N LEU A 233 -2.74 15.61 -7.90
CA LEU A 233 -2.33 16.97 -7.49
C LEU A 233 -1.51 17.65 -8.58
N GLY A 234 -0.58 16.93 -9.21
CA GLY A 234 0.19 17.41 -10.35
C GLY A 234 -0.71 17.85 -11.50
N PHE A 235 -1.74 17.07 -11.80
CA PHE A 235 -2.75 17.38 -12.80
C PHE A 235 -3.47 18.73 -12.50
N LEU A 236 -3.88 18.96 -11.24
CA LEU A 236 -4.48 20.24 -10.86
C LEU A 236 -3.56 21.42 -11.17
N TYR A 237 -2.24 21.30 -10.92
CA TYR A 237 -1.27 22.34 -11.22
C TYR A 237 -0.95 22.47 -12.71
N VAL A 238 -1.02 21.41 -13.50
CA VAL A 238 -0.86 21.51 -14.98
C VAL A 238 -1.98 22.33 -15.60
N TYR A 239 -3.22 22.12 -15.15
CA TYR A 239 -4.41 22.73 -15.76
C TYR A 239 -4.94 23.95 -15.02
N GLY A 240 -4.35 24.35 -13.90
CA GLY A 240 -4.83 25.47 -13.10
C GLY A 240 -6.21 25.23 -12.49
N GLN A 241 -6.54 23.99 -12.13
CA GLN A 241 -7.85 23.65 -11.57
C GLN A 241 -7.86 23.87 -10.06
N GLY A 242 -8.54 24.92 -9.61
CA GLY A 242 -8.61 25.32 -8.20
C GLY A 242 -7.30 25.84 -7.61
N VAL A 243 -6.29 26.01 -8.44
CA VAL A 243 -4.97 26.55 -8.13
C VAL A 243 -4.44 27.35 -9.33
N ASP A 244 -3.49 28.25 -9.13
CA ASP A 244 -2.76 28.86 -10.24
C ASP A 244 -1.92 27.79 -10.96
N GLN A 245 -1.93 27.82 -12.29
CA GLN A 245 -1.12 26.92 -13.10
C GLN A 245 0.36 27.03 -12.71
N ASN A 246 0.98 25.89 -12.44
CA ASN A 246 2.39 25.84 -12.06
C ASN A 246 3.06 24.55 -12.54
N LEU A 247 3.65 24.60 -13.74
CA LEU A 247 4.27 23.44 -14.37
C LEU A 247 5.49 22.92 -13.57
N THR A 248 6.25 23.82 -12.93
CA THR A 248 7.39 23.40 -12.10
C THR A 248 6.93 22.59 -10.90
N LYS A 249 5.84 23.02 -10.24
CA LYS A 249 5.26 22.26 -9.12
C LYS A 249 4.64 20.95 -9.59
N ALA A 250 3.95 20.95 -10.72
CA ALA A 250 3.39 19.75 -11.33
C ALA A 250 4.47 18.70 -11.63
N THR A 251 5.59 19.13 -12.25
CA THR A 251 6.70 18.23 -12.56
C THR A 251 7.30 17.56 -11.32
N LYS A 252 7.48 18.33 -10.23
CA LYS A 252 7.95 17.78 -8.94
C LYS A 252 6.97 16.78 -8.35
N LEU A 253 5.67 16.99 -8.48
CA LEU A 253 4.64 16.08 -8.01
C LEU A 253 4.60 14.78 -8.82
N TYR A 254 4.76 14.86 -10.15
CA TYR A 254 4.89 13.69 -11.00
C TYR A 254 6.19 12.91 -10.73
N GLU A 255 7.30 13.60 -10.44
CA GLU A 255 8.53 12.96 -9.96
C GLU A 255 8.30 12.21 -8.64
N GLN A 256 7.55 12.80 -7.72
CA GLN A 256 7.18 12.18 -6.45
C GLN A 256 6.27 10.96 -6.65
N ALA A 257 5.29 11.04 -7.56
CA ALA A 257 4.47 9.90 -7.96
C ALA A 257 5.32 8.75 -8.56
N CYS A 258 6.35 9.09 -9.34
CA CYS A 258 7.32 8.12 -9.86
C CYS A 258 8.11 7.44 -8.73
N ILE A 259 8.55 8.19 -7.71
CA ILE A 259 9.25 7.66 -6.52
C ILE A 259 8.35 6.69 -5.75
N TYR A 260 7.07 6.99 -5.63
CA TYR A 260 6.07 6.11 -5.02
C TYR A 260 5.56 4.99 -5.93
N ALA A 261 6.30 4.69 -6.99
CA ALA A 261 6.06 3.60 -7.94
C ALA A 261 4.70 3.64 -8.65
N TYR A 262 4.11 4.84 -8.82
CA TYR A 262 2.88 5.00 -9.57
C TYR A 262 3.20 5.18 -11.07
N GLU A 263 2.85 4.17 -11.89
CA GLU A 263 3.28 4.10 -13.31
C GLU A 263 2.74 5.25 -14.17
N LYS A 264 1.50 5.70 -13.95
CA LYS A 264 0.96 6.86 -14.70
C LYS A 264 1.71 8.15 -14.34
N GLY A 265 1.97 8.39 -13.05
CA GLY A 265 2.77 9.53 -12.61
C GLY A 265 4.20 9.49 -13.16
N ARG A 266 4.79 8.29 -13.23
CA ARG A 266 6.08 8.08 -13.90
C ARG A 266 6.03 8.47 -15.38
N ASN A 267 4.99 8.08 -16.10
CA ASN A 267 4.77 8.46 -17.51
C ASN A 267 4.58 9.97 -17.64
N ASN A 268 3.77 10.59 -16.78
CA ASN A 268 3.56 12.04 -16.78
C ASN A 268 4.86 12.81 -16.51
N TYR A 269 5.69 12.32 -15.57
CA TYR A 269 7.01 12.88 -15.33
C TYR A 269 7.91 12.84 -16.60
N ALA A 270 7.90 11.72 -17.30
CA ALA A 270 8.66 11.57 -18.54
C ALA A 270 8.16 12.52 -19.65
N ILE A 271 6.86 12.76 -19.76
CA ILE A 271 6.30 13.74 -20.67
C ILE A 271 6.82 15.15 -20.34
N MET A 272 6.80 15.54 -19.05
CA MET A 272 7.30 16.84 -18.63
C MET A 272 8.78 17.03 -18.97
N LEU A 273 9.59 15.97 -18.81
CA LEU A 273 11.02 15.98 -19.18
C LEU A 273 11.21 16.08 -20.70
N ALA A 274 10.47 15.31 -21.50
CA ALA A 274 10.60 15.31 -22.95
C ALA A 274 10.22 16.65 -23.58
N GLU A 275 9.27 17.36 -22.96
CA GLU A 275 8.77 18.64 -23.49
C GLU A 275 9.39 19.87 -22.80
N GLY A 276 10.27 19.69 -21.82
CA GLY A 276 10.85 20.80 -21.05
C GLY A 276 9.79 21.60 -20.26
N LYS A 277 8.67 20.99 -19.89
CA LYS A 277 7.57 21.66 -19.17
C LYS A 277 7.84 21.73 -17.67
N GLY A 278 8.15 22.93 -17.17
CA GLY A 278 8.43 23.17 -15.75
C GLY A 278 9.75 22.58 -15.24
N VAL A 279 10.55 22.02 -16.12
CA VAL A 279 11.88 21.45 -15.92
C VAL A 279 12.71 21.64 -17.17
N LYS A 280 14.04 21.57 -17.05
CA LYS A 280 14.90 21.53 -18.26
C LYS A 280 14.59 20.27 -19.05
N GLU A 281 14.48 20.40 -20.36
CA GLU A 281 14.29 19.30 -21.28
C GLU A 281 15.39 18.24 -21.11
N ASP A 282 14.99 16.98 -21.03
CA ASP A 282 15.87 15.83 -20.91
C ASP A 282 15.25 14.61 -21.60
N VAL A 283 15.40 14.58 -22.92
CA VAL A 283 14.84 13.56 -23.80
C VAL A 283 15.40 12.15 -23.48
N GLU A 284 16.69 12.07 -23.12
CA GLU A 284 17.31 10.78 -22.81
C GLU A 284 16.72 10.16 -21.52
N LYS A 285 16.59 10.97 -20.46
CA LYS A 285 15.96 10.53 -19.22
C LYS A 285 14.49 10.16 -19.44
N ALA A 286 13.75 10.94 -20.27
CA ALA A 286 12.39 10.62 -20.64
C ALA A 286 12.29 9.26 -21.35
N ARG A 287 13.20 8.98 -22.29
CA ARG A 287 13.29 7.70 -23.02
C ARG A 287 13.51 6.52 -22.08
N GLU A 288 14.44 6.66 -21.13
CA GLU A 288 14.69 5.64 -20.12
C GLU A 288 13.45 5.34 -19.29
N ILE A 289 12.75 6.38 -18.84
CA ILE A 289 11.54 6.25 -18.02
C ILE A 289 10.40 5.61 -18.83
N PHE A 290 10.13 6.06 -20.05
CA PHE A 290 9.12 5.44 -20.92
C PHE A 290 9.43 3.97 -21.20
N THR A 291 10.70 3.65 -21.49
CA THR A 291 11.12 2.26 -21.72
C THR A 291 10.82 1.36 -20.51
N LYS A 292 11.09 1.85 -19.29
CA LYS A 292 10.81 1.11 -18.07
C LYS A 292 9.31 0.93 -17.85
N SER A 293 8.52 1.98 -18.01
CA SER A 293 7.06 1.92 -17.83
C SER A 293 6.37 1.06 -18.89
N CYS A 294 6.85 1.10 -20.14
CA CYS A 294 6.37 0.24 -21.21
C CYS A 294 6.66 -1.26 -20.90
N LYS A 295 7.87 -1.58 -20.42
CA LYS A 295 8.20 -2.94 -19.97
C LYS A 295 7.34 -3.40 -18.79
N ASN A 296 6.88 -2.48 -17.95
CA ASN A 296 5.97 -2.75 -16.84
C ASN A 296 4.49 -2.87 -17.29
N GLY A 297 4.21 -2.74 -18.61
CA GLY A 297 2.90 -2.96 -19.19
C GLY A 297 2.03 -1.72 -19.36
N LEU A 298 2.57 -0.49 -19.14
CA LEU A 298 1.83 0.74 -19.38
C LEU A 298 1.85 1.07 -20.88
N LYS A 299 0.70 0.89 -21.56
CA LYS A 299 0.57 1.08 -23.01
C LYS A 299 0.88 2.52 -23.45
N GLU A 300 0.39 3.51 -22.71
CA GLU A 300 0.63 4.91 -22.99
C GLU A 300 2.12 5.25 -23.01
N ALA A 301 2.91 4.61 -22.16
CA ALA A 301 4.36 4.78 -22.15
C ALA A 301 5.03 4.16 -23.40
N CYS A 302 4.50 3.04 -23.92
CA CYS A 302 5.00 2.47 -25.19
C CYS A 302 4.70 3.40 -26.36
N GLU A 303 3.50 3.97 -26.41
CA GLU A 303 3.07 4.93 -27.44
C GLU A 303 3.94 6.20 -27.40
N ASN A 304 4.18 6.74 -26.19
CA ASN A 304 5.05 7.91 -26.01
C ASN A 304 6.51 7.63 -26.42
N LEU A 305 7.00 6.42 -26.17
CA LEU A 305 8.34 5.99 -26.59
C LEU A 305 8.45 5.93 -28.13
N GLU A 306 7.42 5.46 -28.82
CA GLU A 306 7.37 5.45 -30.28
C GLU A 306 7.34 6.87 -30.87
N ILE A 307 6.59 7.79 -30.25
CA ILE A 307 6.54 9.20 -30.65
C ILE A 307 7.93 9.83 -30.50
N LEU A 308 8.58 9.60 -29.34
CA LEU A 308 9.90 10.14 -29.05
C LEU A 308 11.01 9.60 -29.98
N GLY A 309 10.82 8.40 -30.56
CA GLY A 309 11.75 7.79 -31.51
C GLY A 309 11.61 8.32 -32.94
N LYS A 310 10.57 9.11 -33.25
CA LYS A 310 10.31 9.70 -34.56
C LYS A 310 10.83 11.13 -34.70
N HIS A 311 11.34 11.69 -33.62
CA HIS A 311 11.96 13.04 -33.54
C HIS A 311 13.43 12.89 -33.13
#